data_88ceef5f159c6fbbccec36fa1f123a9b
#
_entry.id   88ceef5f159c6fbbccec36fa1f123a9b
#
_cell.length_a   1.000
_cell.length_b   1.000
_cell.length_c   1.000
_cell.angle_alpha   90.00
_cell.angle_beta   90.00
_cell.angle_gamma   90.00
#
_symmetry.space_group_name_H-M   'P 1'
#
loop_
_entity.id
_entity.type
_entity.pdbx_description
1 polymer ?
#
loop_
_entity_poly.entity_id
_entity_poly.type
_entity_poly.pdbx_seq_one_letter_code
_entity_poly.pdbx_strand_id
1 'polypeptide(L)'
;IYWYTATKQSDGSYAAQVNLKNHGYNYSTYNIHVYVTSSTQVKMVAGVTTTEVYPPAVNLKTELAADELTCNLTASNVKLSGGVQKVYFAVWSDNGGQDDLVWYEAQESGGVWKRNISIADHKTDGTYEVHLYAENSSGKRIFMGNTTFDVSSISVQKIQAKNVDAVNGSFDVVVSGFVSPSGVHTVQVPVWSKDDQSDIYWYTATRQSDGSYAAQVNIKNHGYNYGKYTIHTYVTAGNGVYKFTGSTSATINVPTTTMQVGIQA
;
A
#
# COMPACT_ATOMS: atom_id res chain seq x y z
N ILE A 1 7.18 37.84 10.96
CA ILE A 1 8.29 38.43 11.79
C ILE A 1 7.75 38.79 13.14
N TYR A 2 8.51 38.48 14.19
CA TYR A 2 8.24 38.88 15.55
C TYR A 2 9.48 39.50 16.16
N TRP A 3 9.33 40.59 16.92
CA TRP A 3 10.43 41.35 17.56
C TRP A 3 10.54 40.98 19.01
N TYR A 4 11.75 40.57 19.45
CA TYR A 4 12.09 40.28 20.82
C TYR A 4 13.08 41.35 21.32
N THR A 5 12.84 41.89 22.51
CA THR A 5 13.81 42.77 23.17
C THR A 5 14.77 41.91 23.98
N ALA A 6 16.08 42.01 23.69
CA ALA A 6 17.09 41.30 24.43
C ALA A 6 17.42 42.04 25.75
N THR A 7 17.65 41.26 26.81
CA THR A 7 18.01 41.75 28.14
C THR A 7 19.51 41.57 28.37
N LYS A 8 20.16 42.61 28.92
CA LYS A 8 21.58 42.55 29.26
C LYS A 8 21.81 41.55 30.40
N GLN A 9 22.79 40.69 30.22
CA GLN A 9 23.21 39.68 31.19
C GLN A 9 24.36 40.19 32.06
N SER A 10 24.70 39.48 33.14
CA SER A 10 25.78 39.85 34.09
C SER A 10 27.17 39.80 33.46
N ASP A 11 27.36 38.98 32.41
CA ASP A 11 28.60 38.87 31.65
C ASP A 11 28.75 39.93 30.56
N GLY A 12 27.77 40.83 30.42
CA GLY A 12 27.75 41.87 29.40
C GLY A 12 27.10 41.46 28.08
N SER A 13 26.74 40.20 27.88
CA SER A 13 25.98 39.75 26.71
C SER A 13 24.52 40.20 26.78
N TYR A 14 23.79 40.02 25.65
CA TYR A 14 22.35 40.26 25.56
C TYR A 14 21.66 38.98 25.13
N ALA A 15 20.59 38.61 25.83
CA ALA A 15 19.79 37.40 25.51
C ALA A 15 18.31 37.73 25.33
N ALA A 16 17.68 37.05 24.38
CA ALA A 16 16.23 37.01 24.20
C ALA A 16 15.77 35.57 24.05
N GLN A 17 14.68 35.22 24.73
CA GLN A 17 14.06 33.92 24.56
C GLN A 17 13.00 33.98 23.46
N VAL A 18 13.21 33.21 22.41
CA VAL A 18 12.24 33.05 21.33
C VAL A 18 11.21 31.98 21.71
N ASN A 19 9.93 32.29 21.55
CA ASN A 19 8.84 31.36 21.84
C ASN A 19 8.09 31.01 20.55
N LEU A 20 7.94 29.73 20.26
CA LEU A 20 7.26 29.23 19.07
C LEU A 20 5.80 29.69 18.99
N LYS A 21 5.14 29.96 20.13
CA LYS A 21 3.77 30.50 20.14
C LYS A 21 3.65 31.77 19.31
N ASN A 22 4.64 32.66 19.36
CA ASN A 22 4.66 33.92 18.63
C ASN A 22 4.88 33.73 17.11
N HIS A 23 5.20 32.51 16.70
CA HIS A 23 5.45 32.10 15.32
C HIS A 23 4.47 31.03 14.84
N GLY A 24 3.27 30.93 15.46
CA GLY A 24 2.24 29.98 15.09
C GLY A 24 2.66 28.51 15.32
N TYR A 25 3.50 28.27 16.32
CA TYR A 25 4.02 26.93 16.68
C TYR A 25 4.73 26.21 15.52
N ASN A 26 5.40 26.96 14.64
CA ASN A 26 6.15 26.39 13.53
C ASN A 26 7.42 25.67 14.00
N TYR A 27 7.66 24.49 13.43
CA TYR A 27 8.93 23.79 13.43
C TYR A 27 9.57 23.97 12.05
N SER A 28 10.68 24.69 11.98
CA SER A 28 11.35 25.03 10.73
C SER A 28 12.67 25.74 11.00
N THR A 29 13.35 26.15 9.93
CA THR A 29 14.49 27.06 10.01
C THR A 29 14.02 28.47 10.32
N TYR A 30 14.57 29.06 11.38
CA TYR A 30 14.35 30.44 11.81
C TYR A 30 15.52 31.31 11.38
N ASN A 31 15.21 32.42 10.67
CA ASN A 31 16.18 33.47 10.40
C ASN A 31 16.14 34.50 11.53
N ILE A 32 17.27 34.74 12.14
CA ILE A 32 17.42 35.64 13.29
C ILE A 32 18.29 36.82 12.89
N HIS A 33 17.73 38.01 12.92
CA HIS A 33 18.44 39.26 12.72
C HIS A 33 18.57 40.00 14.02
N VAL A 34 19.79 40.40 14.39
CA VAL A 34 20.07 41.20 15.58
C VAL A 34 20.26 42.65 15.19
N TYR A 35 19.48 43.50 15.82
CA TYR A 35 19.59 44.95 15.65
C TYR A 35 20.03 45.60 16.94
N VAL A 36 20.95 46.54 16.84
CA VAL A 36 21.43 47.37 17.97
C VAL A 36 21.04 48.82 17.69
N THR A 37 20.53 49.46 18.73
CA THR A 37 20.25 50.92 18.72
C THR A 37 21.26 51.63 19.59
N SER A 38 21.98 52.58 19.04
CA SER A 38 22.95 53.41 19.77
C SER A 38 22.29 54.40 20.71
N SER A 39 23.05 55.02 21.60
CA SER A 39 22.58 56.13 22.44
C SER A 39 22.08 57.35 21.65
N THR A 40 22.54 57.49 20.39
CA THR A 40 22.11 58.53 19.44
C THR A 40 20.90 58.09 18.59
N GLN A 41 20.19 57.00 18.97
CA GLN A 41 19.02 56.47 18.32
C GLN A 41 19.27 55.90 16.90
N VAL A 42 20.50 55.64 16.51
CA VAL A 42 20.82 54.99 15.23
C VAL A 42 20.65 53.47 15.39
N LYS A 43 19.77 52.88 14.57
CA LYS A 43 19.52 51.45 14.52
C LYS A 43 20.30 50.79 13.38
N MET A 44 21.05 49.73 13.67
CA MET A 44 21.84 49.00 12.69
C MET A 44 21.71 47.51 12.91
N VAL A 45 21.90 46.72 11.82
CA VAL A 45 22.02 45.26 11.91
C VAL A 45 23.39 44.93 12.50
N ALA A 46 23.41 44.26 13.63
CA ALA A 46 24.65 43.80 14.28
C ALA A 46 25.05 42.38 13.82
N GLY A 47 24.11 41.60 13.35
CA GLY A 47 24.39 40.25 12.84
C GLY A 47 23.13 39.51 12.33
N VAL A 48 23.36 38.45 11.59
CA VAL A 48 22.32 37.57 11.09
C VAL A 48 22.75 36.10 11.30
N THR A 49 21.84 35.26 11.77
CA THR A 49 22.08 33.81 11.91
C THR A 49 20.80 33.06 11.67
N THR A 50 20.90 31.72 11.58
CA THR A 50 19.79 30.83 11.48
C THR A 50 19.84 29.76 12.55
N THR A 51 18.68 29.24 12.92
CA THR A 51 18.56 28.03 13.76
C THR A 51 17.43 27.18 13.29
N GLU A 52 17.59 25.86 13.39
CA GLU A 52 16.54 24.90 13.06
C GLU A 52 15.85 24.43 14.33
N VAL A 53 14.53 24.34 14.26
CA VAL A 53 13.70 23.81 15.35
C VAL A 53 12.90 22.64 14.80
N TYR A 54 13.18 21.46 15.34
CA TYR A 54 12.51 20.22 14.97
C TYR A 54 11.43 19.84 16.00
N PRO A 55 10.37 19.10 15.59
CA PRO A 55 9.44 18.50 16.54
C PRO A 55 10.18 17.48 17.42
N PRO A 56 9.72 17.26 18.67
CA PRO A 56 10.28 16.21 19.52
C PRO A 56 10.20 14.84 18.87
N ALA A 57 11.18 13.99 19.12
CA ALA A 57 11.17 12.61 18.64
C ALA A 57 9.95 11.83 19.17
N VAL A 58 9.36 11.01 18.31
CA VAL A 58 8.21 10.14 18.61
C VAL A 58 8.63 8.68 18.55
N ASN A 59 7.89 7.83 19.26
CA ASN A 59 7.99 6.37 19.07
C ASN A 59 6.84 5.94 18.17
N LEU A 60 7.15 5.63 16.93
CA LEU A 60 6.21 5.15 15.92
C LEU A 60 6.44 3.66 15.70
N LYS A 61 5.36 2.86 15.71
CA LYS A 61 5.41 1.41 15.49
C LYS A 61 4.26 0.94 14.61
N THR A 62 4.55 -0.09 13.83
CA THR A 62 3.60 -0.83 13.03
C THR A 62 3.62 -2.30 13.46
N GLU A 63 2.46 -2.93 13.56
CA GLU A 63 2.31 -4.35 13.84
C GLU A 63 1.31 -4.95 12.86
N LEU A 64 1.82 -5.52 11.77
CA LEU A 64 1.01 -6.25 10.80
C LEU A 64 0.52 -7.56 11.45
N ALA A 65 -0.77 -7.85 11.34
CA ALA A 65 -1.34 -9.10 11.79
C ALA A 65 -0.77 -10.29 10.98
N ALA A 66 -0.67 -11.47 11.59
CA ALA A 66 -0.09 -12.65 10.94
C ALA A 66 -0.88 -13.11 9.70
N ASP A 67 -2.17 -12.79 9.63
CA ASP A 67 -3.04 -13.03 8.48
C ASP A 67 -3.00 -11.88 7.44
N GLU A 68 -2.24 -10.82 7.70
CA GLU A 68 -2.10 -9.64 6.87
C GLU A 68 -3.44 -8.98 6.44
N LEU A 69 -4.49 -9.13 7.26
CA LEU A 69 -5.76 -8.45 7.02
C LEU A 69 -5.75 -7.03 7.58
N THR A 70 -5.03 -6.81 8.67
CA THR A 70 -4.97 -5.53 9.37
C THR A 70 -3.56 -5.20 9.84
N CYS A 71 -3.29 -3.90 10.05
CA CYS A 71 -2.08 -3.42 10.70
C CYS A 71 -2.43 -2.46 11.83
N ASN A 72 -1.85 -2.68 13.02
CA ASN A 72 -1.94 -1.78 14.16
C ASN A 72 -0.86 -0.72 14.07
N LEU A 73 -1.25 0.53 14.00
CA LEU A 73 -0.38 1.70 14.02
C LEU A 73 -0.42 2.32 15.41
N THR A 74 0.74 2.57 16.01
CA THR A 74 0.84 3.18 17.33
C THR A 74 1.90 4.26 17.35
N ALA A 75 1.58 5.39 18.00
CA ALA A 75 2.53 6.48 18.24
C ALA A 75 2.49 6.89 19.70
N SER A 76 3.63 6.93 20.35
CA SER A 76 3.78 7.41 21.72
C SER A 76 4.83 8.52 21.82
N ASN A 77 4.84 9.23 22.95
CA ASN A 77 5.67 10.42 23.15
C ASN A 77 5.38 11.54 22.12
N VAL A 78 4.15 11.62 21.63
CA VAL A 78 3.73 12.68 20.69
C VAL A 78 3.55 13.97 21.46
N LYS A 79 4.41 14.97 21.19
CA LYS A 79 4.41 16.26 21.88
C LYS A 79 4.63 17.38 20.88
N LEU A 80 3.82 18.43 20.98
CA LEU A 80 3.99 19.64 20.20
C LEU A 80 3.91 20.88 21.09
N SER A 81 4.63 21.90 20.70
CA SER A 81 4.41 23.25 21.25
C SER A 81 2.99 23.70 20.90
N GLY A 82 2.21 24.12 21.90
CA GLY A 82 0.79 24.42 21.76
C GLY A 82 -0.13 23.21 21.97
N GLY A 83 0.42 22.06 22.38
CA GLY A 83 -0.33 20.82 22.62
C GLY A 83 -0.66 20.05 21.35
N VAL A 84 -1.12 18.82 21.53
CA VAL A 84 -1.59 17.92 20.45
C VAL A 84 -3.11 17.85 20.52
N GLN A 85 -3.78 18.16 19.42
CA GLN A 85 -5.24 18.10 19.31
C GLN A 85 -5.68 16.82 18.60
N LYS A 86 -4.98 16.48 17.51
CA LYS A 86 -5.25 15.30 16.70
C LYS A 86 -3.95 14.69 16.20
N VAL A 87 -4.00 13.39 15.92
CA VAL A 87 -2.90 12.65 15.29
C VAL A 87 -3.45 11.89 14.12
N TYR A 88 -2.69 11.86 13.02
CA TYR A 88 -3.03 11.18 11.78
C TYR A 88 -1.89 10.28 11.34
N PHE A 89 -2.25 9.11 10.84
CA PHE A 89 -1.37 8.26 10.05
C PHE A 89 -1.77 8.41 8.59
N ALA A 90 -0.85 8.90 7.76
CA ALA A 90 -0.99 8.89 6.32
C ALA A 90 -0.29 7.63 5.81
N VAL A 91 -1.04 6.74 5.17
CA VAL A 91 -0.56 5.41 4.76
C VAL A 91 -0.80 5.22 3.27
N TRP A 92 0.19 4.68 2.58
CA TRP A 92 0.12 4.28 1.17
C TRP A 92 1.11 3.16 0.88
N SER A 93 0.90 2.44 -0.22
CA SER A 93 1.89 1.49 -0.72
C SER A 93 2.90 2.18 -1.65
N ASP A 94 4.14 1.72 -1.69
CA ASP A 94 5.14 2.21 -2.64
C ASP A 94 4.80 1.83 -4.10
N ASN A 95 3.93 0.83 -4.27
CA ASN A 95 3.49 0.37 -5.57
C ASN A 95 2.45 1.34 -6.16
N GLY A 96 2.86 2.17 -7.10
CA GLY A 96 2.03 3.23 -7.68
C GLY A 96 2.22 4.60 -7.02
N GLY A 97 3.10 4.71 -6.02
CA GLY A 97 3.34 5.94 -5.26
C GLY A 97 2.20 6.24 -4.29
N GLN A 98 1.68 7.46 -4.27
CA GLN A 98 0.62 7.87 -3.33
C GLN A 98 -0.79 7.76 -3.93
N ASP A 99 -1.01 6.90 -4.91
CA ASP A 99 -2.30 6.75 -5.58
C ASP A 99 -3.37 6.11 -4.67
N ASP A 100 -2.94 5.32 -3.67
CA ASP A 100 -3.77 4.69 -2.65
C ASP A 100 -3.68 5.36 -1.26
N LEU A 101 -3.18 6.61 -1.18
CA LEU A 101 -2.99 7.33 0.08
C LEU A 101 -4.31 7.48 0.86
N VAL A 102 -4.30 6.97 2.09
CA VAL A 102 -5.40 7.15 3.06
C VAL A 102 -4.89 7.85 4.33
N TRP A 103 -5.66 8.81 4.82
CA TRP A 103 -5.42 9.51 6.07
C TRP A 103 -6.30 8.92 7.18
N TYR A 104 -5.67 8.30 8.17
CA TYR A 104 -6.35 7.69 9.30
C TYR A 104 -6.19 8.57 10.56
N GLU A 105 -7.30 9.10 11.08
CA GLU A 105 -7.30 9.79 12.37
C GLU A 105 -7.12 8.77 13.49
N ALA A 106 -6.12 9.00 14.37
CA ALA A 106 -5.81 8.13 15.50
C ALA A 106 -6.68 8.46 16.73
N GLN A 107 -6.89 7.48 17.57
CA GLN A 107 -7.53 7.65 18.89
C GLN A 107 -6.47 7.61 19.98
N GLU A 108 -6.59 8.53 20.96
CA GLU A 108 -5.68 8.60 22.10
C GLU A 108 -6.22 7.72 23.24
N SER A 109 -5.30 6.95 23.85
CA SER A 109 -5.59 6.20 25.07
C SER A 109 -4.31 6.01 25.88
N GLY A 110 -4.28 6.59 27.08
CA GLY A 110 -3.15 6.45 28.02
C GLY A 110 -1.82 6.99 27.51
N GLY A 111 -1.82 8.10 26.79
CA GLY A 111 -0.62 8.71 26.19
C GLY A 111 -0.16 8.05 24.89
N VAL A 112 -0.92 7.11 24.35
CA VAL A 112 -0.62 6.41 23.10
C VAL A 112 -1.73 6.67 22.09
N TRP A 113 -1.36 7.14 20.91
CA TRP A 113 -2.23 7.31 19.76
C TRP A 113 -2.25 6.03 18.94
N LYS A 114 -3.44 5.51 18.62
CA LYS A 114 -3.61 4.20 17.97
C LYS A 114 -4.58 4.27 16.82
N ARG A 115 -4.31 3.47 15.80
CA ARG A 115 -5.25 3.18 14.72
C ARG A 115 -5.02 1.76 14.20
N ASN A 116 -6.08 0.98 14.10
CA ASN A 116 -6.07 -0.25 13.31
C ASN A 116 -6.54 0.08 11.90
N ILE A 117 -5.79 -0.34 10.90
CA ILE A 117 -6.13 -0.13 9.48
C ILE A 117 -6.38 -1.47 8.80
N SER A 118 -7.19 -1.48 7.74
CA SER A 118 -7.42 -2.64 6.88
C SER A 118 -6.52 -2.57 5.66
N ILE A 119 -5.83 -3.67 5.34
CA ILE A 119 -5.04 -3.76 4.11
C ILE A 119 -5.95 -3.73 2.87
N ALA A 120 -7.21 -4.15 3.00
CA ALA A 120 -8.21 -4.08 1.94
C ALA A 120 -8.58 -2.63 1.52
N ASP A 121 -8.22 -1.61 2.30
CA ASP A 121 -8.39 -0.21 1.90
C ASP A 121 -7.41 0.17 0.77
N HIS A 122 -6.25 -0.51 0.69
CA HIS A 122 -5.18 -0.25 -0.27
C HIS A 122 -5.12 -1.30 -1.40
N LYS A 123 -5.35 -2.58 -1.09
CA LYS A 123 -5.43 -3.72 -2.05
C LYS A 123 -4.13 -4.01 -2.81
N THR A 124 -2.99 -3.62 -2.26
CA THR A 124 -1.66 -3.80 -2.84
C THR A 124 -0.77 -4.64 -1.96
N ASP A 125 0.23 -5.29 -2.55
CA ASP A 125 1.33 -5.97 -1.88
C ASP A 125 2.60 -5.10 -1.91
N GLY A 126 3.58 -5.44 -1.10
CA GLY A 126 4.87 -4.74 -1.02
C GLY A 126 4.99 -3.83 0.19
N THR A 127 5.91 -2.89 0.12
CA THR A 127 6.22 -1.97 1.21
C THR A 127 5.16 -0.88 1.31
N TYR A 128 4.71 -0.64 2.54
CA TYR A 128 3.81 0.44 2.91
C TYR A 128 4.55 1.51 3.67
N GLU A 129 4.37 2.76 3.27
CA GLU A 129 4.83 3.93 4.00
C GLU A 129 3.78 4.39 5.01
N VAL A 130 4.22 4.71 6.21
CA VAL A 130 3.38 5.24 7.28
C VAL A 130 4.00 6.54 7.78
N HIS A 131 3.40 7.66 7.45
CA HIS A 131 3.80 8.98 7.95
C HIS A 131 2.92 9.41 9.12
N LEU A 132 3.54 9.85 10.20
CA LEU A 132 2.86 10.41 11.36
C LEU A 132 2.77 11.92 11.27
N TYR A 133 1.57 12.44 11.44
CA TYR A 133 1.32 13.88 11.58
C TYR A 133 0.56 14.16 12.87
N ALA A 134 0.95 15.20 13.58
CA ALA A 134 0.20 15.71 14.71
C ALA A 134 -0.30 17.13 14.43
N GLU A 135 -1.54 17.40 14.80
CA GLU A 135 -2.18 18.70 14.68
C GLU A 135 -2.15 19.42 16.03
N ASN A 136 -1.69 20.65 16.02
CA ASN A 136 -1.62 21.49 17.23
C ASN A 136 -2.89 22.33 17.43
N SER A 137 -2.94 23.11 18.53
CA SER A 137 -4.08 23.97 18.86
C SER A 137 -4.38 25.09 17.84
N SER A 138 -3.48 25.37 16.91
CA SER A 138 -3.71 26.30 15.80
C SER A 138 -4.24 25.63 14.53
N GLY A 139 -4.54 24.32 14.56
CA GLY A 139 -4.99 23.54 13.41
C GLY A 139 -3.89 23.20 12.41
N LYS A 140 -2.62 23.43 12.76
CA LYS A 140 -1.50 23.12 11.88
C LYS A 140 -1.04 21.69 12.07
N ARG A 141 -0.94 20.93 10.97
CA ARG A 141 -0.38 19.58 10.93
C ARG A 141 1.14 19.64 10.78
N ILE A 142 1.83 18.94 11.65
CA ILE A 142 3.28 18.86 11.71
C ILE A 142 3.69 17.42 11.45
N PHE A 143 4.57 17.18 10.47
CA PHE A 143 5.18 15.88 10.26
C PHE A 143 6.07 15.52 11.46
N MET A 144 5.89 14.33 12.02
CA MET A 144 6.55 13.87 13.22
C MET A 144 7.54 12.73 12.97
N GLY A 145 7.45 12.05 11.84
CA GLY A 145 8.30 10.92 11.48
C GLY A 145 7.56 9.91 10.61
N ASN A 146 8.28 8.90 10.16
CA ASN A 146 7.74 7.82 9.35
C ASN A 146 8.30 6.46 9.78
N THR A 147 7.64 5.41 9.31
CA THR A 147 8.04 4.00 9.41
C THR A 147 7.40 3.22 8.26
N THR A 148 7.76 1.97 8.10
CA THR A 148 7.25 1.09 7.05
C THR A 148 6.78 -0.24 7.61
N PHE A 149 6.02 -1.00 6.81
CA PHE A 149 5.76 -2.42 6.98
C PHE A 149 5.54 -3.06 5.61
N ASP A 150 5.69 -4.39 5.52
CA ASP A 150 5.59 -5.12 4.26
C ASP A 150 4.39 -6.06 4.25
N VAL A 151 3.61 -6.03 3.17
CA VAL A 151 2.51 -6.96 2.88
C VAL A 151 3.00 -7.96 1.84
N SER A 152 2.81 -9.25 2.13
CA SER A 152 3.29 -10.34 1.29
C SER A 152 2.62 -10.40 -0.06
N SER A 153 3.40 -10.71 -1.09
CA SER A 153 2.88 -10.96 -2.43
C SER A 153 2.24 -12.35 -2.51
N ILE A 154 1.12 -12.43 -3.24
CA ILE A 154 0.50 -13.73 -3.56
C ILE A 154 1.35 -14.47 -4.58
N SER A 155 1.53 -15.78 -4.38
CA SER A 155 2.11 -16.67 -5.37
C SER A 155 1.39 -18.02 -5.43
N VAL A 156 1.57 -18.72 -6.57
CA VAL A 156 1.11 -20.10 -6.77
C VAL A 156 2.28 -20.96 -7.24
N GLN A 157 2.35 -22.19 -6.78
CA GLN A 157 3.44 -23.09 -7.16
C GLN A 157 3.18 -23.80 -8.49
N LYS A 158 1.90 -24.04 -8.84
CA LYS A 158 1.57 -24.86 -9.98
C LYS A 158 0.26 -24.46 -10.65
N ILE A 159 0.34 -24.31 -11.97
CA ILE A 159 -0.80 -24.09 -12.86
C ILE A 159 -0.75 -25.19 -13.92
N GLN A 160 -1.80 -26.00 -14.04
CA GLN A 160 -1.83 -27.13 -14.97
C GLN A 160 -3.14 -27.21 -15.72
N ALA A 161 -3.05 -27.54 -17.02
CA ALA A 161 -4.16 -28.06 -17.76
C ALA A 161 -4.19 -29.61 -17.66
N LYS A 162 -5.34 -30.18 -17.36
CA LYS A 162 -5.55 -31.63 -17.17
C LYS A 162 -6.83 -32.06 -17.85
N ASN A 163 -7.05 -33.41 -17.96
CA ASN A 163 -8.30 -34.01 -18.40
C ASN A 163 -8.79 -33.45 -19.75
N VAL A 164 -7.84 -33.31 -20.70
CA VAL A 164 -8.18 -32.82 -22.04
C VAL A 164 -9.07 -33.84 -22.75
N ASP A 165 -10.30 -33.43 -23.02
CA ASP A 165 -11.30 -34.21 -23.73
C ASP A 165 -11.62 -33.60 -25.11
N ALA A 166 -11.03 -34.13 -26.15
CA ALA A 166 -11.19 -33.61 -27.50
C ALA A 166 -12.62 -33.85 -28.07
N VAL A 167 -13.33 -34.88 -27.60
CA VAL A 167 -14.67 -35.20 -28.07
C VAL A 167 -15.70 -34.22 -27.50
N ASN A 168 -15.63 -33.94 -26.20
CA ASN A 168 -16.51 -32.99 -25.55
C ASN A 168 -15.97 -31.53 -25.60
N GLY A 169 -14.76 -31.35 -26.15
CA GLY A 169 -14.12 -30.06 -26.32
C GLY A 169 -13.87 -29.36 -24.97
N SER A 170 -13.31 -30.07 -23.98
CA SER A 170 -13.11 -29.53 -22.64
C SER A 170 -11.75 -29.91 -22.04
N PHE A 171 -11.32 -29.15 -21.05
CA PHE A 171 -10.20 -29.46 -20.18
C PHE A 171 -10.34 -28.76 -18.82
N ASP A 172 -9.66 -29.26 -17.83
CA ASP A 172 -9.61 -28.63 -16.51
C ASP A 172 -8.33 -27.80 -16.35
N VAL A 173 -8.46 -26.61 -15.79
CA VAL A 173 -7.33 -25.82 -15.30
C VAL A 173 -7.28 -25.95 -13.78
N VAL A 174 -6.18 -26.46 -13.26
CA VAL A 174 -5.97 -26.66 -11.82
C VAL A 174 -4.82 -25.78 -11.35
N VAL A 175 -5.09 -24.96 -10.32
CA VAL A 175 -4.13 -24.07 -9.67
C VAL A 175 -3.93 -24.53 -8.24
N SER A 176 -2.67 -24.68 -7.81
CA SER A 176 -2.35 -25.22 -6.47
C SER A 176 -1.06 -24.65 -5.89
N GLY A 177 -0.87 -24.87 -4.57
CA GLY A 177 0.30 -24.39 -3.84
C GLY A 177 0.27 -22.86 -3.66
N PHE A 178 -0.86 -22.36 -3.21
CA PHE A 178 -1.01 -20.92 -2.90
C PHE A 178 -0.19 -20.54 -1.67
N VAL A 179 0.53 -19.41 -1.78
CA VAL A 179 1.17 -18.72 -0.67
C VAL A 179 0.50 -17.37 -0.53
N SER A 180 -0.32 -17.22 0.50
CA SER A 180 -1.05 -15.99 0.83
C SER A 180 -1.43 -16.02 2.32
N PRO A 181 -0.83 -15.19 3.18
CA PRO A 181 -1.15 -15.15 4.61
C PRO A 181 -2.63 -14.84 4.87
N SER A 182 -3.25 -13.96 4.08
CA SER A 182 -4.68 -13.61 4.19
C SER A 182 -5.61 -14.64 3.53
N GLY A 183 -5.06 -15.75 3.02
CA GLY A 183 -5.81 -16.76 2.28
C GLY A 183 -6.17 -16.34 0.86
N VAL A 184 -6.95 -17.19 0.18
CA VAL A 184 -7.42 -16.98 -1.21
C VAL A 184 -8.90 -16.67 -1.17
N HIS A 185 -9.29 -15.52 -1.73
CA HIS A 185 -10.68 -15.12 -1.87
C HIS A 185 -11.28 -15.61 -3.19
N THR A 186 -10.63 -15.31 -4.33
CA THR A 186 -11.06 -15.77 -5.65
C THR A 186 -9.87 -16.16 -6.53
N VAL A 187 -10.10 -17.10 -7.43
CA VAL A 187 -9.16 -17.46 -8.51
C VAL A 187 -9.88 -17.32 -9.83
N GLN A 188 -9.39 -16.43 -10.68
CA GLN A 188 -9.90 -16.19 -12.02
C GLN A 188 -8.93 -16.72 -13.06
N VAL A 189 -9.49 -17.37 -14.09
CA VAL A 189 -8.75 -18.06 -15.13
C VAL A 189 -9.24 -17.55 -16.49
N PRO A 190 -8.70 -16.44 -17.02
CA PRO A 190 -8.94 -16.04 -18.40
C PRO A 190 -8.23 -17.00 -19.36
N VAL A 191 -8.97 -17.44 -20.37
CA VAL A 191 -8.53 -18.39 -21.37
C VAL A 191 -8.90 -17.88 -22.76
N TRP A 192 -8.03 -18.06 -23.75
CA TRP A 192 -8.27 -17.70 -25.13
C TRP A 192 -7.48 -18.59 -26.09
N SER A 193 -7.95 -18.71 -27.34
CA SER A 193 -7.30 -19.47 -28.39
C SER A 193 -6.76 -18.61 -29.54
N LYS A 194 -7.21 -17.34 -29.65
CA LYS A 194 -6.80 -16.41 -30.70
C LYS A 194 -5.74 -15.44 -30.19
N ASP A 195 -4.78 -15.09 -31.03
CA ASP A 195 -3.67 -14.19 -30.68
C ASP A 195 -4.15 -12.77 -30.30
N ASP A 196 -5.25 -12.32 -30.90
CA ASP A 196 -5.88 -11.02 -30.62
C ASP A 196 -6.78 -11.03 -29.36
N GLN A 197 -6.88 -12.18 -28.67
CA GLN A 197 -7.71 -12.40 -27.49
C GLN A 197 -9.22 -12.13 -27.73
N SER A 198 -9.68 -12.08 -28.99
CA SER A 198 -11.10 -11.78 -29.31
C SER A 198 -12.09 -12.84 -28.82
N ASP A 199 -11.59 -14.01 -28.41
CA ASP A 199 -12.35 -15.11 -27.83
C ASP A 199 -12.04 -15.35 -26.34
N ILE A 200 -11.47 -14.35 -25.65
CA ILE A 200 -11.16 -14.47 -24.23
C ILE A 200 -12.43 -14.71 -23.40
N TYR A 201 -12.37 -15.70 -22.52
CA TYR A 201 -13.42 -15.98 -21.56
C TYR A 201 -12.83 -16.13 -20.15
N TRP A 202 -13.44 -15.49 -19.15
CA TRP A 202 -13.00 -15.49 -17.78
C TRP A 202 -13.75 -16.54 -16.97
N TYR A 203 -13.05 -17.60 -16.58
CA TYR A 203 -13.58 -18.63 -15.70
C TYR A 203 -13.26 -18.28 -14.25
N THR A 204 -14.21 -18.54 -13.33
CA THR A 204 -13.96 -18.53 -11.90
C THR A 204 -13.70 -19.96 -11.45
N ALA A 205 -12.52 -20.21 -10.88
CA ALA A 205 -12.17 -21.53 -10.39
C ALA A 205 -12.81 -21.80 -9.02
N THR A 206 -13.23 -23.04 -8.81
CA THR A 206 -13.86 -23.51 -7.58
C THR A 206 -12.83 -24.22 -6.70
N ARG A 207 -12.85 -23.92 -5.40
CA ARG A 207 -11.98 -24.57 -4.41
C ARG A 207 -12.31 -26.05 -4.27
N GLN A 208 -11.28 -26.89 -4.34
CA GLN A 208 -11.36 -28.33 -4.20
C GLN A 208 -11.06 -28.77 -2.74
N SER A 209 -11.37 -30.01 -2.42
CA SER A 209 -11.13 -30.60 -1.07
C SER A 209 -9.65 -30.68 -0.70
N ASP A 210 -8.75 -30.77 -1.68
CA ASP A 210 -7.29 -30.78 -1.49
C ASP A 210 -6.67 -29.38 -1.37
N GLY A 211 -7.52 -28.31 -1.37
CA GLY A 211 -7.10 -26.93 -1.30
C GLY A 211 -6.66 -26.31 -2.62
N SER A 212 -6.63 -27.06 -3.72
CA SER A 212 -6.46 -26.51 -5.08
C SER A 212 -7.74 -25.79 -5.54
N TYR A 213 -7.63 -25.06 -6.66
CA TYR A 213 -8.76 -24.45 -7.35
C TYR A 213 -8.81 -24.98 -8.78
N ALA A 214 -10.01 -25.35 -9.24
CA ALA A 214 -10.22 -25.90 -10.57
C ALA A 214 -11.30 -25.15 -11.34
N ALA A 215 -11.06 -24.92 -12.64
CA ALA A 215 -12.03 -24.40 -13.57
C ALA A 215 -12.11 -25.33 -14.78
N GLN A 216 -13.34 -25.72 -15.19
CA GLN A 216 -13.55 -26.47 -16.41
C GLN A 216 -13.71 -25.49 -17.57
N VAL A 217 -12.81 -25.58 -18.53
CA VAL A 217 -12.82 -24.83 -19.79
C VAL A 217 -13.56 -25.66 -20.85
N ASN A 218 -14.41 -25.00 -21.66
CA ASN A 218 -15.07 -25.63 -22.78
C ASN A 218 -14.96 -24.77 -24.04
N ILE A 219 -14.60 -25.39 -25.18
CA ILE A 219 -14.37 -24.69 -26.46
C ILE A 219 -15.60 -23.93 -26.97
N LYS A 220 -16.82 -24.28 -26.53
CA LYS A 220 -18.06 -23.55 -26.88
C LYS A 220 -17.97 -22.05 -26.50
N ASN A 221 -17.25 -21.71 -25.44
CA ASN A 221 -17.05 -20.34 -25.02
C ASN A 221 -15.97 -19.59 -25.83
N HIS A 222 -15.30 -20.31 -26.74
CA HIS A 222 -14.21 -19.85 -27.59
C HIS A 222 -14.48 -20.08 -29.08
N GLY A 223 -15.76 -20.08 -29.47
CA GLY A 223 -16.18 -20.26 -30.87
C GLY A 223 -15.93 -21.67 -31.44
N TYR A 224 -15.86 -22.69 -30.57
CA TYR A 224 -15.57 -24.10 -30.93
C TYR A 224 -14.20 -24.27 -31.58
N ASN A 225 -13.23 -23.44 -31.28
CA ASN A 225 -11.89 -23.54 -31.83
C ASN A 225 -11.17 -24.77 -31.26
N TYR A 226 -10.51 -25.52 -32.16
CA TYR A 226 -9.51 -26.52 -31.78
C TYR A 226 -8.11 -25.91 -31.90
N GLY A 227 -7.15 -26.44 -31.17
CA GLY A 227 -5.77 -25.97 -31.18
C GLY A 227 -5.28 -25.57 -29.81
N LYS A 228 -4.32 -24.66 -29.80
CA LYS A 228 -3.65 -24.19 -28.59
C LYS A 228 -4.49 -23.11 -27.89
N TYR A 229 -4.63 -23.26 -26.59
CA TYR A 229 -5.22 -22.29 -25.66
C TYR A 229 -4.16 -21.69 -24.76
N THR A 230 -4.17 -20.38 -24.61
CA THR A 230 -3.39 -19.65 -23.61
C THR A 230 -4.26 -19.47 -22.36
N ILE A 231 -3.66 -19.70 -21.21
CA ILE A 231 -4.32 -19.72 -19.91
C ILE A 231 -3.54 -18.82 -18.97
N HIS A 232 -4.17 -17.80 -18.43
CA HIS A 232 -3.63 -17.00 -17.35
C HIS A 232 -4.35 -17.29 -16.04
N THR A 233 -3.71 -16.97 -14.92
CA THR A 233 -4.34 -17.05 -13.60
C THR A 233 -4.16 -15.74 -12.85
N TYR A 234 -5.24 -15.27 -12.24
CA TYR A 234 -5.29 -14.11 -11.36
C TYR A 234 -5.91 -14.52 -10.02
N VAL A 235 -5.30 -14.12 -8.95
CA VAL A 235 -5.75 -14.43 -7.60
C VAL A 235 -6.07 -13.15 -6.84
N THR A 236 -7.22 -13.13 -6.18
CA THR A 236 -7.53 -12.13 -5.14
C THR A 236 -7.34 -12.78 -3.79
N ALA A 237 -6.52 -12.19 -2.94
CA ALA A 237 -6.32 -12.61 -1.56
C ALA A 237 -7.43 -12.11 -0.63
N GLY A 238 -7.47 -12.62 0.61
CA GLY A 238 -8.41 -12.19 1.64
C GLY A 238 -8.29 -10.72 2.03
N ASN A 239 -7.10 -10.15 1.91
CA ASN A 239 -6.81 -8.72 2.13
C ASN A 239 -7.08 -7.82 0.90
N GLY A 240 -7.66 -8.39 -0.19
CA GLY A 240 -8.03 -7.65 -1.38
C GLY A 240 -6.92 -7.49 -2.43
N VAL A 241 -5.68 -7.91 -2.13
CA VAL A 241 -4.59 -7.90 -3.13
C VAL A 241 -4.97 -8.75 -4.33
N TYR A 242 -4.92 -8.16 -5.53
CA TYR A 242 -5.24 -8.81 -6.80
C TYR A 242 -4.00 -8.90 -7.68
N LYS A 243 -3.63 -10.11 -8.12
CA LYS A 243 -2.37 -10.31 -8.83
C LYS A 243 -2.46 -11.36 -9.92
N PHE A 244 -1.77 -11.10 -11.03
CA PHE A 244 -1.39 -12.12 -12.00
C PHE A 244 -0.38 -13.07 -11.36
N THR A 245 -0.71 -14.38 -11.33
CA THR A 245 0.09 -15.39 -10.63
C THR A 245 0.80 -16.36 -11.57
N GLY A 246 0.56 -16.25 -12.87
CA GLY A 246 1.28 -17.03 -13.87
C GLY A 246 0.40 -17.47 -15.03
N SER A 247 1.00 -18.25 -15.93
CA SER A 247 0.35 -18.74 -17.13
C SER A 247 0.73 -20.18 -17.48
N THR A 248 -0.10 -20.83 -18.26
CA THR A 248 0.14 -22.14 -18.87
C THR A 248 -0.58 -22.23 -20.21
N SER A 249 -0.56 -23.38 -20.85
CA SER A 249 -1.31 -23.62 -22.08
C SER A 249 -1.90 -25.04 -22.13
N ALA A 250 -2.95 -25.21 -22.92
CA ALA A 250 -3.53 -26.50 -23.27
C ALA A 250 -3.63 -26.62 -24.80
N THR A 251 -3.70 -27.83 -25.31
CA THR A 251 -4.01 -28.08 -26.72
C THR A 251 -5.15 -29.09 -26.81
N ILE A 252 -6.21 -28.72 -27.52
CA ILE A 252 -7.32 -29.61 -27.87
C ILE A 252 -7.19 -29.92 -29.36
N ASN A 253 -6.86 -31.15 -29.68
CA ASN A 253 -6.79 -31.59 -31.07
C ASN A 253 -8.17 -31.93 -31.61
N VAL A 254 -8.35 -31.77 -32.94
CA VAL A 254 -9.57 -32.25 -33.61
C VAL A 254 -9.68 -33.75 -33.39
N PRO A 255 -10.85 -34.27 -32.93
CA PRO A 255 -11.03 -35.72 -32.78
C PRO A 255 -10.82 -36.45 -34.11
N THR A 256 -10.05 -37.53 -34.09
CA THR A 256 -9.85 -38.38 -35.25
C THR A 256 -11.06 -39.31 -35.46
N THR A 257 -11.69 -39.26 -36.63
CA THR A 257 -12.72 -40.22 -37.01
C THR A 257 -12.15 -41.21 -38.03
N THR A 258 -12.36 -42.48 -37.79
CA THR A 258 -12.03 -43.52 -38.76
C THR A 258 -13.29 -43.79 -39.61
N MET A 259 -13.21 -43.48 -40.88
CA MET A 259 -14.29 -43.82 -41.82
C MET A 259 -14.01 -45.19 -42.46
N GLN A 260 -14.90 -46.16 -42.26
CA GLN A 260 -14.87 -47.40 -42.99
C GLN A 260 -15.91 -47.34 -44.11
N VAL A 261 -15.44 -47.47 -45.32
CA VAL A 261 -16.33 -47.60 -46.51
C VAL A 261 -16.41 -49.07 -46.87
N GLY A 262 -17.56 -49.72 -46.67
CA GLY A 262 -17.84 -51.04 -47.14
C GLY A 262 -18.52 -50.95 -48.51
N ILE A 263 -17.92 -51.56 -49.53
CA ILE A 263 -18.59 -51.81 -50.85
C ILE A 263 -19.28 -53.14 -50.77
N GLN A 264 -20.62 -53.20 -50.83
CA GLN A 264 -21.36 -54.45 -51.08
C GLN A 264 -21.36 -54.68 -52.55
N ALA A 265 -20.89 -55.89 -52.94
CA ALA A 265 -20.93 -56.41 -54.31
C ALA A 265 -22.27 -57.02 -54.59
#